data_940b58be97add746966d19f787a5f86e
#
_entry.id   940b58be97add746966d19f787a5f86e
#
_cell.length_a   1.000
_cell.length_b   1.000
_cell.length_c   1.000
_cell.angle_alpha   90.00
_cell.angle_beta   90.00
_cell.angle_gamma   90.00
#
_symmetry.space_group_name_H-M   'P 1'
#
loop_
_entity.id
_entity.type
_entity.pdbx_description
1 polymer ?
#
loop_
_entity_poly.entity_id
_entity_poly.type
_entity_poly.pdbx_seq_one_letter_code
_entity_poly.pdbx_strand_id
1 'polypeptide(L)'
;MVLNPVISKLAGKLVVLASASPRRQEILRNAGLRFEVVPSWFKETLDKGLFKAPYEYAVETAKQKALEVARRMPFKHLKTPDIVIGADTIVTVNSMILEKPVDKQDAYRMLSSLSGKEHSVFTGVAIVLCHEKDNQEVDYQMIAFYEETKVKFADLSEDMLWEYINSGEPMDKAGGYGIQALGGMLVEYVHGDFLNVVGFPLNHFCKQLDIIYNHSSSFAVEKKGIMSKHNDGEFKSQNCENVIIQLNRQQEGEQSGTGTRDSKPNKQDLERICELMDGFKASKALFTASRFCVFDLLHNKPGLDAARVAEEIKASVKGTECLLEACVSLGLSRHKKKEESLFENTDLATSFLRSDAPFSLHGYIRHCNETLWPLFSHLESAVHEGVSQHEKVKRHKERCQDSVCSSQELKLRFMSGMHSFAKVTAAAVATAFDLSRFKTACDLGGCTGAMAYEFTKAHPGMSVTVFDLPAVIEMREHFLPANSDKKVSFVAGDFLKEDLPKADLYILARVLHDLTDEKLHILLRKIAESASPGCGLLLSEIFLDDDRGGPSRGLLQALSLSEGKQRSASEYRLLLERHGFITAHFRHTGNLLDAMLSVKA
;
A
#
# COMPACT_ATOMS: atom_id res chain seq x y z
N MET A 1 18.30 6.14 -18.62
CA MET A 1 16.85 6.31 -18.41
C MET A 1 16.47 7.73 -18.78
N VAL A 2 15.50 7.91 -19.68
CA VAL A 2 15.10 9.22 -20.23
C VAL A 2 14.57 10.18 -19.17
N LEU A 3 14.04 9.68 -18.05
CA LEU A 3 13.52 10.51 -16.93
C LEU A 3 14.58 10.97 -15.92
N ASN A 4 15.78 10.41 -15.89
CA ASN A 4 16.77 10.76 -14.86
C ASN A 4 17.09 12.27 -14.77
N PRO A 5 17.24 13.02 -15.89
CA PRO A 5 17.47 14.46 -15.82
C PRO A 5 16.26 15.26 -15.27
N VAL A 6 15.05 14.75 -15.46
CA VAL A 6 13.81 15.38 -15.00
C VAL A 6 13.49 14.98 -13.55
N ILE A 7 13.72 13.71 -13.18
CA ILE A 7 13.51 13.22 -11.81
C ILE A 7 14.35 14.01 -10.80
N SER A 8 15.59 14.39 -11.14
CA SER A 8 16.42 15.21 -10.25
C SER A 8 15.80 16.60 -10.01
N LYS A 9 15.09 17.16 -11.00
CA LYS A 9 14.37 18.45 -10.88
C LYS A 9 13.04 18.34 -10.15
N LEU A 10 12.52 17.13 -10.02
CA LEU A 10 11.33 16.81 -9.21
C LEU A 10 11.70 16.48 -7.75
N ALA A 11 12.99 16.40 -7.42
CA ALA A 11 13.43 16.16 -6.06
C ALA A 11 12.95 17.30 -5.13
N GLY A 12 12.26 16.94 -4.05
CA GLY A 12 11.66 17.89 -3.11
C GLY A 12 10.30 18.46 -3.53
N LYS A 13 9.78 18.10 -4.72
CA LYS A 13 8.43 18.48 -5.18
C LYS A 13 7.41 17.42 -4.79
N LEU A 14 6.23 17.89 -4.38
CA LEU A 14 5.08 17.02 -4.12
C LEU A 14 4.37 16.73 -5.45
N VAL A 15 4.61 15.53 -5.98
CA VAL A 15 3.93 15.01 -7.18
C VAL A 15 2.78 14.12 -6.74
N VAL A 16 1.59 14.33 -7.29
CA VAL A 16 0.38 13.58 -6.92
C VAL A 16 -0.23 12.91 -8.16
N LEU A 17 -0.57 11.64 -8.04
CA LEU A 17 -1.33 10.91 -9.05
C LEU A 17 -2.82 10.88 -8.65
N ALA A 18 -3.66 11.57 -9.43
CA ALA A 18 -5.11 11.65 -9.25
C ALA A 18 -5.84 10.41 -9.81
N SER A 19 -5.33 9.22 -9.51
CA SER A 19 -5.89 7.96 -10.03
C SER A 19 -5.69 6.80 -9.07
N ALA A 20 -6.75 6.02 -8.83
CA ALA A 20 -6.70 4.80 -8.05
C ALA A 20 -6.13 3.59 -8.83
N SER A 21 -5.93 3.69 -10.15
CA SER A 21 -5.52 2.57 -10.99
C SER A 21 -4.16 1.99 -10.58
N PRO A 22 -4.09 0.69 -10.13
CA PRO A 22 -2.83 0.07 -9.77
C PRO A 22 -1.83 0.01 -10.93
N ARG A 23 -2.32 -0.19 -12.15
CA ARG A 23 -1.50 -0.26 -13.38
C ARG A 23 -0.78 1.05 -13.65
N ARG A 24 -1.46 2.19 -13.51
CA ARG A 24 -0.84 3.53 -13.64
C ARG A 24 0.22 3.76 -12.59
N GLN A 25 -0.07 3.37 -11.35
CA GLN A 25 0.89 3.47 -10.25
C GLN A 25 2.14 2.63 -10.52
N GLU A 26 1.97 1.41 -11.00
CA GLU A 26 3.08 0.51 -11.35
C GLU A 26 3.95 1.08 -12.47
N ILE A 27 3.35 1.55 -13.57
CA ILE A 27 4.08 2.15 -14.70
C ILE A 27 4.94 3.33 -14.21
N LEU A 28 4.36 4.25 -13.44
CA LEU A 28 5.06 5.44 -12.98
C LEU A 28 6.14 5.12 -11.91
N ARG A 29 5.91 4.15 -11.01
CA ARG A 29 6.91 3.68 -10.04
C ARG A 29 8.08 3.00 -10.75
N ASN A 30 7.81 2.14 -11.73
CA ASN A 30 8.85 1.45 -12.51
C ASN A 30 9.69 2.44 -13.34
N ALA A 31 9.11 3.58 -13.72
CA ALA A 31 9.84 4.68 -14.34
C ALA A 31 10.72 5.48 -13.36
N GLY A 32 10.61 5.21 -12.05
CA GLY A 32 11.38 5.89 -11.00
C GLY A 32 10.76 7.20 -10.51
N LEU A 33 9.52 7.53 -10.92
CA LEU A 33 8.82 8.72 -10.43
C LEU A 33 8.34 8.49 -8.99
N ARG A 34 8.64 9.43 -8.12
CA ARG A 34 8.10 9.47 -6.74
C ARG A 34 6.83 10.31 -6.75
N PHE A 35 5.75 9.78 -6.23
CA PHE A 35 4.45 10.46 -6.17
C PHE A 35 3.58 9.90 -5.06
N GLU A 36 2.65 10.72 -4.61
CA GLU A 36 1.55 10.30 -3.75
C GLU A 36 0.33 9.90 -4.59
N VAL A 37 -0.48 9.00 -4.07
CA VAL A 37 -1.71 8.56 -4.73
C VAL A 37 -2.91 9.17 -4.01
N VAL A 38 -3.56 10.10 -4.69
CA VAL A 38 -4.78 10.75 -4.20
C VAL A 38 -5.88 10.54 -5.25
N PRO A 39 -6.71 9.51 -5.11
CA PRO A 39 -7.78 9.24 -6.07
C PRO A 39 -8.71 10.44 -6.21
N SER A 40 -9.06 10.77 -7.44
CA SER A 40 -10.04 11.82 -7.73
C SER A 40 -11.45 11.39 -7.33
N TRP A 41 -12.23 12.34 -6.85
CA TRP A 41 -13.65 12.20 -6.56
C TRP A 41 -14.55 12.64 -7.72
N PHE A 42 -13.93 13.06 -8.82
CA PHE A 42 -14.70 13.44 -10.01
C PHE A 42 -15.52 12.26 -10.52
N LYS A 43 -16.83 12.47 -10.63
CA LYS A 43 -17.73 11.48 -11.23
C LYS A 43 -17.62 11.56 -12.74
N GLU A 44 -17.34 10.44 -13.39
CA GLU A 44 -17.23 10.32 -14.86
C GLU A 44 -18.62 10.39 -15.51
N THR A 45 -19.27 11.57 -15.42
CA THR A 45 -20.65 11.80 -15.91
C THR A 45 -20.72 12.83 -17.03
N LEU A 46 -19.59 13.06 -17.73
CA LEU A 46 -19.57 13.98 -18.87
C LEU A 46 -20.46 13.43 -20.01
N ASP A 47 -21.24 14.31 -20.62
CA ASP A 47 -22.04 13.94 -21.79
C ASP A 47 -21.11 13.72 -23.00
N LYS A 48 -20.99 12.46 -23.43
CA LYS A 48 -20.15 12.07 -24.57
C LYS A 48 -20.55 12.75 -25.88
N GLY A 49 -21.81 13.15 -26.01
CA GLY A 49 -22.34 13.87 -27.19
C GLY A 49 -21.78 15.28 -27.37
N LEU A 50 -21.15 15.86 -26.36
CA LEU A 50 -20.52 17.18 -26.43
C LEU A 50 -19.14 17.18 -27.08
N PHE A 51 -18.53 16.01 -27.28
CA PHE A 51 -17.19 15.87 -27.81
C PHE A 51 -17.21 15.46 -29.28
N LYS A 52 -16.43 16.16 -30.11
CA LYS A 52 -16.34 15.88 -31.55
C LYS A 52 -15.50 14.62 -31.84
N ALA A 53 -14.55 14.33 -31.00
CA ALA A 53 -13.67 13.16 -31.12
C ALA A 53 -13.56 12.43 -29.78
N PRO A 54 -13.44 11.08 -29.78
CA PRO A 54 -13.37 10.29 -28.55
C PRO A 54 -12.24 10.69 -27.60
N TYR A 55 -11.08 11.05 -28.14
CA TYR A 55 -9.92 11.45 -27.32
C TYR A 55 -10.20 12.73 -26.52
N GLU A 56 -11.05 13.65 -27.00
CA GLU A 56 -11.43 14.86 -26.27
C GLU A 56 -12.12 14.52 -24.95
N TYR A 57 -12.98 13.49 -24.95
CA TYR A 57 -13.66 12.98 -23.76
C TYR A 57 -12.63 12.45 -22.73
N ALA A 58 -11.67 11.62 -23.17
CA ALA A 58 -10.64 11.08 -22.27
C ALA A 58 -9.75 12.18 -21.69
N VAL A 59 -9.37 13.17 -22.52
CA VAL A 59 -8.58 14.34 -22.09
C VAL A 59 -9.36 15.18 -21.09
N GLU A 60 -10.63 15.47 -21.36
CA GLU A 60 -11.43 16.30 -20.45
C GLU A 60 -11.68 15.58 -19.11
N THR A 61 -11.95 14.29 -19.13
CA THR A 61 -12.06 13.48 -17.92
C THR A 61 -10.75 13.50 -17.11
N ALA A 62 -9.60 13.38 -17.78
CA ALA A 62 -8.30 13.47 -17.14
C ALA A 62 -8.05 14.84 -16.50
N LYS A 63 -8.43 15.94 -17.17
CA LYS A 63 -8.36 17.31 -16.66
C LYS A 63 -9.20 17.47 -15.40
N GLN A 64 -10.46 17.06 -15.44
CA GLN A 64 -11.38 17.18 -14.31
C GLN A 64 -10.86 16.39 -13.09
N LYS A 65 -10.33 15.18 -13.29
CA LYS A 65 -9.69 14.39 -12.24
C LYS A 65 -8.51 15.10 -11.61
N ALA A 66 -7.61 15.67 -12.43
CA ALA A 66 -6.43 16.37 -11.93
C ALA A 66 -6.78 17.66 -11.21
N LEU A 67 -7.69 18.47 -11.77
CA LEU A 67 -8.14 19.73 -11.17
C LEU A 67 -8.89 19.53 -9.87
N GLU A 68 -9.74 18.51 -9.79
CA GLU A 68 -10.46 18.20 -8.55
C GLU A 68 -9.46 17.93 -7.41
N VAL A 69 -8.44 17.10 -7.65
CA VAL A 69 -7.41 16.79 -6.66
C VAL A 69 -6.55 18.02 -6.35
N ALA A 70 -6.10 18.77 -7.37
CA ALA A 70 -5.30 19.97 -7.19
C ALA A 70 -6.01 21.04 -6.33
N ARG A 71 -7.32 21.20 -6.52
CA ARG A 71 -8.13 22.15 -5.75
C ARG A 71 -8.47 21.65 -4.35
N ARG A 72 -8.67 20.36 -4.17
CA ARG A 72 -9.05 19.75 -2.90
C ARG A 72 -7.92 19.67 -1.90
N MET A 73 -6.70 19.38 -2.34
CA MET A 73 -5.57 19.15 -1.44
C MET A 73 -5.26 20.35 -0.52
N PRO A 74 -5.20 21.61 -0.99
CA PRO A 74 -4.95 22.75 -0.12
C PRO A 74 -6.01 22.94 0.99
N PHE A 75 -7.27 22.57 0.75
CA PHE A 75 -8.38 22.79 1.69
C PHE A 75 -8.45 21.76 2.82
N LYS A 76 -7.76 20.63 2.72
CA LYS A 76 -7.81 19.54 3.73
C LYS A 76 -6.62 19.49 4.67
N HIS A 77 -5.96 20.61 4.92
CA HIS A 77 -4.68 20.69 5.64
C HIS A 77 -3.57 19.82 5.03
N LEU A 78 -3.75 19.40 3.79
CA LEU A 78 -2.75 18.76 2.97
C LEU A 78 -1.92 19.86 2.31
N LYS A 79 -0.63 19.62 2.22
CA LYS A 79 0.29 20.54 1.53
C LYS A 79 -0.17 20.76 0.09
N THR A 80 -0.09 21.99 -0.42
CA THR A 80 -0.34 22.29 -1.83
C THR A 80 0.58 21.42 -2.70
N PRO A 81 0.06 20.59 -3.62
CA PRO A 81 0.92 19.80 -4.51
C PRO A 81 1.65 20.71 -5.49
N ASP A 82 2.88 20.38 -5.84
CA ASP A 82 3.58 21.05 -6.94
C ASP A 82 3.04 20.60 -8.30
N ILE A 83 2.69 19.30 -8.40
CA ILE A 83 2.23 18.68 -9.63
C ILE A 83 1.12 17.69 -9.33
N VAL A 84 0.02 17.77 -10.10
CA VAL A 84 -1.03 16.74 -10.07
C VAL A 84 -1.19 16.11 -11.46
N ILE A 85 -1.14 14.78 -11.52
CA ILE A 85 -1.26 14.00 -12.74
C ILE A 85 -2.62 13.31 -12.77
N GLY A 86 -3.48 13.67 -13.71
CA GLY A 86 -4.73 12.98 -14.01
C GLY A 86 -4.60 12.14 -15.28
N ALA A 87 -5.30 11.02 -15.33
CA ALA A 87 -5.36 10.21 -16.54
C ALA A 87 -6.70 9.48 -16.66
N ASP A 88 -7.16 9.32 -17.90
CA ASP A 88 -8.33 8.53 -18.22
C ASP A 88 -8.11 7.73 -19.50
N THR A 89 -8.65 6.49 -19.54
CA THR A 89 -8.47 5.57 -20.67
C THR A 89 -9.82 5.08 -21.15
N ILE A 90 -10.05 5.18 -22.45
CA ILE A 90 -11.23 4.67 -23.16
C ILE A 90 -10.81 3.76 -24.31
N VAL A 91 -11.68 2.86 -24.67
CA VAL A 91 -11.57 2.04 -25.87
C VAL A 91 -12.64 2.49 -26.86
N THR A 92 -12.32 2.55 -28.16
CA THR A 92 -13.28 2.96 -29.16
C THR A 92 -13.32 2.00 -30.34
N VAL A 93 -14.52 1.64 -30.76
CA VAL A 93 -14.76 0.84 -31.98
C VAL A 93 -15.97 1.43 -32.72
N ASN A 94 -15.87 1.63 -34.03
CA ASN A 94 -16.95 2.19 -34.83
C ASN A 94 -17.50 3.51 -34.26
N SER A 95 -16.64 4.40 -33.81
CA SER A 95 -16.97 5.68 -33.16
C SER A 95 -17.74 5.58 -31.83
N MET A 96 -17.92 4.39 -31.26
CA MET A 96 -18.50 4.19 -29.94
C MET A 96 -17.40 4.19 -28.87
N ILE A 97 -17.64 4.89 -27.78
CA ILE A 97 -16.76 4.89 -26.60
C ILE A 97 -17.20 3.75 -25.67
N LEU A 98 -16.26 2.84 -25.39
CA LEU A 98 -16.42 1.75 -24.46
C LEU A 98 -15.64 2.08 -23.18
N GLU A 99 -16.37 2.26 -22.09
CA GLU A 99 -15.83 2.45 -20.75
C GLU A 99 -15.71 1.12 -20.01
N LYS A 100 -15.73 1.13 -18.69
CA LYS A 100 -15.76 -0.09 -17.89
C LYS A 100 -17.13 -0.74 -17.97
N PRO A 101 -17.23 -2.06 -18.14
CA PRO A 101 -18.52 -2.73 -18.16
C PRO A 101 -19.22 -2.64 -16.80
N VAL A 102 -20.52 -2.44 -16.83
CA VAL A 102 -21.36 -2.35 -15.62
C VAL A 102 -21.71 -3.72 -15.06
N ASP A 103 -21.77 -4.73 -15.93
CA ASP A 103 -22.04 -6.13 -15.58
C ASP A 103 -21.44 -7.08 -16.63
N LYS A 104 -21.59 -8.40 -16.42
CA LYS A 104 -21.05 -9.41 -17.33
C LYS A 104 -21.69 -9.38 -18.73
N GLN A 105 -22.95 -9.00 -18.83
CA GLN A 105 -23.64 -8.89 -20.13
C GLN A 105 -23.11 -7.69 -20.93
N ASP A 106 -22.85 -6.58 -20.25
CA ASP A 106 -22.23 -5.43 -20.86
C ASP A 106 -20.78 -5.73 -21.29
N ALA A 107 -20.02 -6.48 -20.46
CA ALA A 107 -18.69 -6.97 -20.84
C ALA A 107 -18.75 -7.85 -22.11
N TYR A 108 -19.73 -8.76 -22.19
CA TYR A 108 -19.94 -9.58 -23.38
C TYR A 108 -20.27 -8.75 -24.61
N ARG A 109 -21.18 -7.77 -24.49
CA ARG A 109 -21.52 -6.83 -25.55
C ARG A 109 -20.28 -6.07 -26.06
N MET A 110 -19.46 -5.57 -25.15
CA MET A 110 -18.23 -4.84 -25.49
C MET A 110 -17.24 -5.76 -26.22
N LEU A 111 -16.88 -6.89 -25.63
CA LEU A 111 -15.89 -7.82 -26.17
C LEU A 111 -16.33 -8.43 -27.52
N SER A 112 -17.61 -8.76 -27.68
CA SER A 112 -18.18 -9.21 -28.95
C SER A 112 -18.08 -8.14 -30.04
N SER A 113 -18.20 -6.85 -29.68
CA SER A 113 -18.06 -5.75 -30.62
C SER A 113 -16.60 -5.55 -31.09
N LEU A 114 -15.63 -6.03 -30.29
CA LEU A 114 -14.19 -5.95 -30.56
C LEU A 114 -13.63 -7.18 -31.29
N SER A 115 -14.29 -8.35 -31.15
CA SER A 115 -13.86 -9.61 -31.77
C SER A 115 -13.59 -9.46 -33.27
N GLY A 116 -12.42 -9.94 -33.72
CA GLY A 116 -11.98 -9.87 -35.12
C GLY A 116 -11.73 -8.47 -35.67
N LYS A 117 -11.76 -7.39 -34.84
CA LYS A 117 -11.66 -6.01 -35.32
C LYS A 117 -10.47 -5.27 -34.74
N GLU A 118 -9.99 -4.30 -35.52
CA GLU A 118 -9.11 -3.26 -35.02
C GLU A 118 -9.93 -2.18 -34.30
N HIS A 119 -9.44 -1.74 -33.15
CA HIS A 119 -10.04 -0.69 -32.33
C HIS A 119 -8.95 0.21 -31.77
N SER A 120 -9.31 1.41 -31.31
CA SER A 120 -8.37 2.36 -30.74
C SER A 120 -8.52 2.44 -29.22
N VAL A 121 -7.38 2.50 -28.54
CA VAL A 121 -7.26 2.81 -27.11
C VAL A 121 -6.71 4.22 -26.98
N PHE A 122 -7.49 5.11 -26.37
CA PHE A 122 -7.07 6.48 -26.07
C PHE A 122 -6.85 6.64 -24.59
N THR A 123 -5.69 7.16 -24.20
CA THR A 123 -5.47 7.65 -22.84
C THR A 123 -5.23 9.15 -22.88
N GLY A 124 -6.15 9.90 -22.27
CA GLY A 124 -5.96 11.32 -21.96
C GLY A 124 -5.13 11.48 -20.69
N VAL A 125 -4.20 12.42 -20.70
CA VAL A 125 -3.37 12.78 -19.55
C VAL A 125 -3.43 14.28 -19.33
N ALA A 126 -3.56 14.71 -18.08
CA ALA A 126 -3.47 16.10 -17.66
C ALA A 126 -2.41 16.26 -16.57
N ILE A 127 -1.52 17.23 -16.74
CA ILE A 127 -0.51 17.63 -15.77
C ILE A 127 -0.87 19.03 -15.28
N VAL A 128 -1.21 19.17 -14.00
CA VAL A 128 -1.52 20.44 -13.36
C VAL A 128 -0.31 20.86 -12.52
N LEU A 129 0.27 22.00 -12.85
CA LEU A 129 1.32 22.65 -12.06
C LEU A 129 0.65 23.64 -11.13
N CYS A 130 0.92 23.54 -9.83
CA CYS A 130 0.34 24.42 -8.80
C CYS A 130 1.41 25.39 -8.30
N HIS A 131 1.09 26.67 -8.28
CA HIS A 131 1.98 27.73 -7.82
C HIS A 131 1.28 28.53 -6.72
N GLU A 132 1.81 28.48 -5.49
CA GLU A 132 1.33 29.35 -4.42
C GLU A 132 1.78 30.79 -4.68
N LYS A 133 0.85 31.75 -4.54
CA LYS A 133 1.11 33.19 -4.55
C LYS A 133 1.28 33.70 -3.11
N ASP A 134 1.92 34.86 -2.96
CA ASP A 134 2.19 35.52 -1.66
C ASP A 134 0.92 35.75 -0.81
N ASN A 135 -0.27 35.76 -1.43
CA ASN A 135 -1.57 35.93 -0.77
C ASN A 135 -2.27 34.60 -0.40
N GLN A 136 -1.58 33.46 -0.42
CA GLN A 136 -2.13 32.12 -0.20
C GLN A 136 -3.12 31.62 -1.27
N GLU A 137 -3.25 32.32 -2.40
CA GLU A 137 -3.96 31.81 -3.56
C GLU A 137 -3.09 30.85 -4.36
N VAL A 138 -3.69 29.77 -4.88
CA VAL A 138 -3.00 28.81 -5.73
C VAL A 138 -3.36 29.06 -7.18
N ASP A 139 -2.35 29.31 -8.01
CA ASP A 139 -2.50 29.40 -9.46
C ASP A 139 -2.25 28.03 -10.11
N TYR A 140 -3.04 27.68 -11.11
CA TYR A 140 -3.00 26.39 -11.78
C TYR A 140 -2.65 26.57 -13.24
N GLN A 141 -1.53 25.99 -13.66
CA GLN A 141 -1.18 25.86 -15.07
C GLN A 141 -1.40 24.40 -15.49
N MET A 142 -2.10 24.16 -16.59
CA MET A 142 -2.44 22.82 -17.02
C MET A 142 -1.92 22.53 -18.42
N ILE A 143 -1.30 21.36 -18.57
CA ILE A 143 -0.90 20.79 -19.86
C ILE A 143 -1.65 19.48 -20.00
N ALA A 144 -2.32 19.31 -21.15
CA ALA A 144 -3.07 18.10 -21.41
C ALA A 144 -2.79 17.56 -22.82
N PHE A 145 -2.76 16.25 -22.94
CA PHE A 145 -2.48 15.55 -24.19
C PHE A 145 -3.17 14.19 -24.19
N TYR A 146 -3.14 13.52 -25.31
CA TYR A 146 -3.61 12.14 -25.43
C TYR A 146 -2.59 11.29 -26.21
N GLU A 147 -2.74 9.98 -26.07
CA GLU A 147 -2.07 8.97 -26.89
C GLU A 147 -3.09 8.01 -27.45
N GLU A 148 -2.93 7.64 -28.72
CA GLU A 148 -3.74 6.65 -29.40
C GLU A 148 -2.88 5.41 -29.69
N THR A 149 -3.44 4.23 -29.41
CA THR A 149 -2.83 2.95 -29.80
C THR A 149 -3.90 2.06 -30.41
N LYS A 150 -3.61 1.49 -31.55
CA LYS A 150 -4.51 0.56 -32.22
C LYS A 150 -4.23 -0.86 -31.79
N VAL A 151 -5.30 -1.59 -31.48
CA VAL A 151 -5.27 -2.96 -31.03
C VAL A 151 -6.20 -3.80 -31.91
N LYS A 152 -5.72 -4.93 -32.41
CA LYS A 152 -6.51 -5.89 -33.19
C LYS A 152 -6.79 -7.11 -32.33
N PHE A 153 -8.04 -7.49 -32.20
CA PHE A 153 -8.43 -8.75 -31.59
C PHE A 153 -8.47 -9.88 -32.62
N ALA A 154 -8.11 -11.08 -32.20
CA ALA A 154 -8.38 -12.30 -32.91
C ALA A 154 -9.89 -12.53 -33.05
N ASP A 155 -10.31 -13.44 -33.94
CA ASP A 155 -11.68 -13.92 -33.97
C ASP A 155 -11.97 -14.78 -32.74
N LEU A 156 -12.89 -14.34 -31.88
CA LEU A 156 -13.17 -14.97 -30.59
C LEU A 156 -14.53 -15.67 -30.64
N SER A 157 -14.55 -16.94 -30.24
CA SER A 157 -15.80 -17.67 -30.05
C SER A 157 -16.56 -17.21 -28.82
N GLU A 158 -17.84 -17.48 -28.77
CA GLU A 158 -18.70 -17.15 -27.62
C GLU A 158 -18.16 -17.79 -26.32
N ASP A 159 -17.74 -19.04 -26.37
CA ASP A 159 -17.17 -19.76 -25.22
C ASP A 159 -15.91 -19.08 -24.68
N MET A 160 -15.00 -18.64 -25.56
CA MET A 160 -13.79 -17.89 -25.17
C MET A 160 -14.13 -16.57 -24.50
N LEU A 161 -15.12 -15.84 -25.02
CA LEU A 161 -15.58 -14.59 -24.43
C LEU A 161 -16.14 -14.82 -23.02
N TRP A 162 -16.99 -15.83 -22.84
CA TRP A 162 -17.57 -16.13 -21.53
C TRP A 162 -16.55 -16.69 -20.54
N GLU A 163 -15.59 -17.48 -20.98
CA GLU A 163 -14.48 -17.92 -20.14
C GLU A 163 -13.68 -16.74 -19.59
N TYR A 164 -13.33 -15.80 -20.46
CA TYR A 164 -12.63 -14.59 -20.07
C TYR A 164 -13.48 -13.71 -19.15
N ILE A 165 -14.77 -13.50 -19.42
CA ILE A 165 -15.66 -12.72 -18.58
C ILE A 165 -15.81 -13.36 -17.19
N ASN A 166 -15.88 -14.69 -17.13
CA ASN A 166 -16.03 -15.40 -15.88
C ASN A 166 -14.77 -15.37 -14.99
N SER A 167 -13.60 -15.06 -15.55
CA SER A 167 -12.40 -14.76 -14.76
C SER A 167 -12.55 -13.53 -13.86
N GLY A 168 -13.51 -12.63 -14.18
CA GLY A 168 -13.72 -11.35 -13.48
C GLY A 168 -12.77 -10.24 -13.93
N GLU A 169 -11.75 -10.54 -14.74
CA GLU A 169 -10.77 -9.58 -15.20
C GLU A 169 -11.33 -8.39 -16.00
N PRO A 170 -12.38 -8.54 -16.82
CA PRO A 170 -12.96 -7.44 -17.61
C PRO A 170 -13.47 -6.25 -16.81
N MET A 171 -13.97 -6.46 -15.60
CA MET A 171 -14.92 -5.58 -14.93
C MET A 171 -14.36 -4.22 -14.50
N ASP A 172 -13.05 -4.09 -14.36
CA ASP A 172 -12.38 -2.85 -13.94
C ASP A 172 -11.65 -2.13 -15.09
N LYS A 173 -11.87 -2.56 -16.34
CA LYS A 173 -11.09 -2.14 -17.51
C LYS A 173 -11.96 -1.53 -18.61
N ALA A 174 -11.48 -0.44 -19.20
CA ALA A 174 -12.12 0.16 -20.38
C ALA A 174 -12.16 -0.85 -21.53
N GLY A 175 -13.30 -0.95 -22.22
CA GLY A 175 -13.52 -1.94 -23.28
C GLY A 175 -13.62 -3.38 -22.79
N GLY A 176 -13.55 -3.61 -21.47
CA GLY A 176 -13.70 -4.93 -20.88
C GLY A 176 -12.49 -5.86 -21.06
N TYR A 177 -11.26 -5.36 -21.27
CA TYR A 177 -10.08 -6.22 -21.35
C TYR A 177 -8.79 -5.58 -20.80
N GLY A 178 -7.84 -6.42 -20.39
CA GLY A 178 -6.52 -6.00 -19.93
C GLY A 178 -5.40 -6.75 -20.62
N ILE A 179 -4.56 -6.04 -21.37
CA ILE A 179 -3.50 -6.65 -22.20
C ILE A 179 -2.39 -7.34 -21.39
N GLN A 180 -2.23 -7.00 -20.11
CA GLN A 180 -1.15 -7.52 -19.26
C GLN A 180 -1.41 -8.91 -18.68
N ALA A 181 -2.66 -9.37 -18.67
CA ALA A 181 -3.07 -10.64 -18.06
C ALA A 181 -3.79 -11.54 -19.08
N LEU A 182 -4.88 -12.20 -18.69
CA LEU A 182 -5.60 -13.12 -19.57
C LEU A 182 -6.09 -12.45 -20.87
N GLY A 183 -6.49 -11.18 -20.80
CA GLY A 183 -6.93 -10.44 -21.98
C GLY A 183 -5.85 -10.23 -23.05
N GLY A 184 -4.56 -10.45 -22.72
CA GLY A 184 -3.48 -10.48 -23.71
C GLY A 184 -3.63 -11.61 -24.72
N MET A 185 -4.30 -12.70 -24.37
CA MET A 185 -4.59 -13.82 -25.29
C MET A 185 -5.63 -13.48 -26.37
N LEU A 186 -6.40 -12.40 -26.16
CA LEU A 186 -7.42 -11.94 -27.12
C LEU A 186 -6.81 -11.09 -28.23
N VAL A 187 -5.58 -10.57 -28.02
CA VAL A 187 -4.93 -9.58 -28.87
C VAL A 187 -4.07 -10.24 -29.92
N GLU A 188 -4.31 -9.94 -31.17
CA GLU A 188 -3.53 -10.40 -32.32
C GLU A 188 -2.29 -9.52 -32.56
N TYR A 189 -2.45 -8.18 -32.52
CA TYR A 189 -1.36 -7.24 -32.57
C TYR A 189 -1.70 -5.88 -31.92
N VAL A 190 -0.66 -5.11 -31.61
CA VAL A 190 -0.70 -3.74 -31.10
C VAL A 190 0.13 -2.85 -32.01
N HIS A 191 -0.46 -1.74 -32.46
CA HIS A 191 0.24 -0.72 -33.25
C HIS A 191 0.26 0.62 -32.49
N GLY A 192 1.40 0.98 -31.92
CA GLY A 192 1.60 2.18 -31.12
C GLY A 192 2.22 1.87 -29.74
N ASP A 193 1.93 2.69 -28.76
CA ASP A 193 2.46 2.57 -27.39
C ASP A 193 1.73 1.48 -26.60
N PHE A 194 2.44 0.38 -26.28
CA PHE A 194 1.92 -0.71 -25.46
C PHE A 194 1.50 -0.24 -24.06
N LEU A 195 2.27 0.66 -23.43
CA LEU A 195 1.94 1.17 -22.09
C LEU A 195 0.70 2.06 -22.10
N ASN A 196 0.38 2.69 -23.24
CA ASN A 196 -0.89 3.37 -23.43
C ASN A 196 -2.07 2.39 -23.32
N VAL A 197 -1.97 1.20 -23.91
CA VAL A 197 -3.01 0.15 -23.79
C VAL A 197 -3.13 -0.35 -22.35
N VAL A 198 -2.03 -0.45 -21.62
CA VAL A 198 -2.02 -0.76 -20.19
C VAL A 198 -2.74 0.32 -19.37
N GLY A 199 -2.71 1.58 -19.82
CA GLY A 199 -3.48 2.68 -19.24
C GLY A 199 -2.68 3.96 -18.93
N PHE A 200 -1.40 4.07 -19.38
CA PHE A 200 -0.63 5.30 -19.23
C PHE A 200 0.48 5.43 -20.27
N PRO A 201 0.46 6.46 -21.15
CA PRO A 201 1.45 6.66 -22.23
C PRO A 201 2.74 7.25 -21.68
N LEU A 202 3.59 6.40 -21.09
CA LEU A 202 4.79 6.81 -20.36
C LEU A 202 5.77 7.59 -21.22
N ASN A 203 6.00 7.19 -22.48
CA ASN A 203 6.94 7.88 -23.37
C ASN A 203 6.50 9.31 -23.66
N HIS A 204 5.23 9.50 -24.01
CA HIS A 204 4.66 10.83 -24.27
C HIS A 204 4.68 11.70 -23.00
N PHE A 205 4.31 11.14 -21.86
CA PHE A 205 4.39 11.81 -20.56
C PHE A 205 5.81 12.30 -20.24
N CYS A 206 6.83 11.47 -20.49
CA CYS A 206 8.24 11.85 -20.29
C CYS A 206 8.64 13.05 -21.16
N LYS A 207 8.19 13.07 -22.41
CA LYS A 207 8.45 14.20 -23.33
C LYS A 207 7.80 15.48 -22.82
N GLN A 208 6.58 15.43 -22.31
CA GLN A 208 5.90 16.60 -21.76
C GLN A 208 6.59 17.12 -20.49
N LEU A 209 7.03 16.24 -19.60
CA LEU A 209 7.84 16.65 -18.45
C LEU A 209 9.17 17.27 -18.85
N ASP A 210 9.82 16.76 -19.90
CA ASP A 210 11.06 17.33 -20.43
C ASP A 210 10.86 18.75 -20.97
N ILE A 211 9.78 18.99 -21.70
CA ILE A 211 9.39 20.33 -22.17
C ILE A 211 9.16 21.27 -20.98
N ILE A 212 8.42 20.84 -19.97
CA ILE A 212 8.11 21.65 -18.78
C ILE A 212 9.39 22.07 -18.05
N TYR A 213 10.36 21.18 -17.88
CA TYR A 213 11.50 21.41 -17.00
C TYR A 213 12.82 21.77 -17.71
N ASN A 214 12.98 21.47 -19.00
CA ASN A 214 14.21 21.72 -19.75
C ASN A 214 14.08 22.83 -20.78
N HIS A 215 12.86 23.16 -21.24
CA HIS A 215 12.60 24.18 -22.24
C HIS A 215 11.88 25.42 -21.69
N SER A 216 11.84 25.60 -20.36
CA SER A 216 11.16 26.74 -19.68
C SER A 216 11.67 28.14 -20.09
N SER A 217 12.82 28.26 -20.77
CA SER A 217 13.34 29.54 -21.26
C SER A 217 12.58 30.10 -22.47
N SER A 218 11.83 29.28 -23.21
CA SER A 218 11.02 29.73 -24.34
C SER A 218 9.62 30.25 -23.97
N PHE A 219 9.12 29.90 -22.79
CA PHE A 219 7.80 30.34 -22.32
C PHE A 219 7.76 31.74 -21.69
N ALA A 220 8.91 32.33 -21.38
CA ALA A 220 9.00 33.65 -20.77
C ALA A 220 9.08 34.81 -21.77
N VAL A 221 9.22 34.55 -23.09
CA VAL A 221 9.53 35.59 -24.07
C VAL A 221 8.32 36.05 -24.92
N GLU A 222 7.19 35.36 -24.92
CA GLU A 222 6.02 35.76 -25.72
C GLU A 222 5.02 36.67 -25.00
N LYS A 223 5.47 37.56 -24.10
CA LYS A 223 4.64 38.66 -23.55
C LYS A 223 4.84 39.99 -24.27
N LYS A 224 5.40 40.05 -25.45
CA LYS A 224 5.42 41.30 -26.25
C LYS A 224 5.32 41.03 -27.74
N GLY A 225 4.18 41.37 -28.31
CA GLY A 225 4.07 42.10 -29.58
C GLY A 225 3.84 41.28 -30.84
N ILE A 226 2.71 41.60 -31.42
CA ILE A 226 2.55 41.97 -32.85
C ILE A 226 1.89 40.95 -33.78
N MET A 227 0.75 41.39 -34.23
CA MET A 227 0.03 40.98 -35.47
C MET A 227 0.95 40.91 -36.67
N SER A 228 0.85 39.92 -37.54
CA SER A 228 0.32 40.05 -38.90
C SER A 228 0.78 38.93 -39.88
N LYS A 229 -0.22 38.44 -40.65
CA LYS A 229 -0.21 38.01 -42.07
C LYS A 229 0.49 36.75 -42.54
N HIS A 230 -0.40 35.82 -42.96
CA HIS A 230 -0.39 34.96 -44.18
C HIS A 230 0.96 34.56 -44.81
N ASN A 231 1.17 33.25 -44.97
CA ASN A 231 1.06 32.57 -46.26
C ASN A 231 1.26 31.06 -46.15
N ASP A 232 0.63 30.40 -47.15
CA ASP A 232 0.49 28.96 -47.35
C ASP A 232 1.81 28.19 -47.50
N GLY A 233 1.81 26.95 -47.04
CA GLY A 233 2.84 25.96 -47.35
C GLY A 233 2.56 24.62 -46.67
N GLU A 234 1.98 23.69 -47.44
CA GLU A 234 1.71 22.31 -47.01
C GLU A 234 2.97 21.61 -46.48
N PHE A 235 2.93 21.14 -45.25
CA PHE A 235 3.70 19.98 -44.83
C PHE A 235 2.87 19.19 -43.81
N LYS A 236 2.49 17.98 -44.19
CA LYS A 236 1.84 17.00 -43.29
C LYS A 236 2.82 16.62 -42.20
N SER A 237 2.60 17.14 -40.98
CA SER A 237 3.12 16.57 -39.75
C SER A 237 1.95 16.50 -38.78
N GLN A 238 1.76 15.34 -38.17
CA GLN A 238 0.75 15.13 -37.14
C GLN A 238 0.98 16.11 -35.99
N ASN A 239 0.18 17.17 -35.93
CA ASN A 239 0.26 18.15 -34.87
C ASN A 239 -0.47 17.63 -33.64
N CYS A 240 0.29 17.32 -32.61
CA CYS A 240 -0.23 17.31 -31.25
C CYS A 240 -0.49 18.76 -30.85
N GLU A 241 -1.73 19.23 -30.92
CA GLU A 241 -2.11 20.53 -30.38
C GLU A 241 -2.05 20.47 -28.84
N ASN A 242 -0.97 21.03 -28.29
CA ASN A 242 -0.85 21.29 -26.87
C ASN A 242 -1.70 22.51 -26.53
N VAL A 243 -2.82 22.30 -25.85
CA VAL A 243 -3.68 23.39 -25.38
C VAL A 243 -3.22 23.81 -23.98
N ILE A 244 -2.66 25.01 -23.89
CA ILE A 244 -2.35 25.65 -22.61
C ILE A 244 -3.55 26.50 -22.20
N ILE A 245 -4.21 26.14 -21.11
CA ILE A 245 -5.37 26.87 -20.58
C ILE A 245 -4.96 27.54 -19.28
N GLN A 246 -5.00 28.88 -19.26
CA GLN A 246 -4.95 29.66 -18.03
C GLN A 246 -6.39 29.88 -17.52
N LEU A 247 -6.69 29.36 -16.35
CA LEU A 247 -7.98 29.58 -15.68
C LEU A 247 -7.88 30.86 -14.85
N ASN A 248 -8.19 32.01 -15.44
CA ASN A 248 -8.47 33.21 -14.67
C ASN A 248 -9.88 33.11 -14.06
N ARG A 249 -9.95 33.27 -12.75
CA ARG A 249 -11.23 33.39 -12.02
C ARG A 249 -11.93 34.66 -12.47
N GLN A 250 -13.05 34.56 -13.15
CA GLN A 250 -13.98 35.68 -13.26
C GLN A 250 -14.59 35.91 -11.87
N GLN A 251 -14.38 37.12 -11.35
CA GLN A 251 -15.04 37.59 -10.13
C GLN A 251 -16.53 37.78 -10.44
N GLU A 252 -17.37 36.89 -10.00
CA GLU A 252 -18.76 37.23 -9.73
C GLU A 252 -18.81 37.82 -8.33
N GLY A 253 -19.25 39.08 -8.26
CA GLY A 253 -19.34 39.84 -7.04
C GLY A 253 -20.32 39.21 -6.04
N GLU A 254 -19.81 38.74 -4.93
CA GLU A 254 -20.63 38.36 -3.78
C GLU A 254 -20.70 39.54 -2.79
N GLN A 255 -21.93 39.95 -2.58
CA GLN A 255 -22.30 40.85 -1.50
C GLN A 255 -21.99 40.21 -0.15
N SER A 256 -21.39 41.01 0.74
CA SER A 256 -21.11 40.65 2.12
C SER A 256 -22.39 40.29 2.88
N GLY A 257 -22.53 39.04 3.21
CA GLY A 257 -23.49 38.53 4.16
C GLY A 257 -22.77 37.62 5.17
N THR A 258 -22.62 38.09 6.40
CA THR A 258 -22.20 37.30 7.55
C THR A 258 -23.29 36.30 7.89
N GLY A 259 -23.20 35.10 7.34
CA GLY A 259 -24.04 33.97 7.67
C GLY A 259 -23.19 32.72 7.71
N THR A 260 -23.17 32.04 8.86
CA THR A 260 -22.65 30.68 9.02
C THR A 260 -23.22 29.80 7.93
N ARG A 261 -22.41 29.45 6.92
CA ARG A 261 -22.79 28.47 5.90
C ARG A 261 -22.83 27.10 6.58
N ASP A 262 -24.01 26.63 6.91
CA ASP A 262 -24.31 25.21 7.11
C ASP A 262 -24.10 24.49 5.76
N SER A 263 -22.82 24.18 5.46
CA SER A 263 -22.51 23.31 4.34
C SER A 263 -23.01 21.91 4.68
N LYS A 264 -23.96 21.39 3.90
CA LYS A 264 -24.42 20.01 4.05
C LYS A 264 -23.20 19.08 4.11
N PRO A 265 -23.14 18.11 5.07
CA PRO A 265 -22.04 17.18 5.17
C PRO A 265 -21.80 16.47 3.84
N ASN A 266 -20.54 16.39 3.41
CA ASN A 266 -20.17 15.64 2.21
C ASN A 266 -20.39 14.14 2.48
N LYS A 267 -21.07 13.45 1.58
CA LYS A 267 -21.36 12.01 1.70
C LYS A 267 -20.10 11.17 1.90
N GLN A 268 -19.01 11.50 1.23
CA GLN A 268 -17.75 10.77 1.33
C GLN A 268 -17.05 10.96 2.69
N ASP A 269 -17.14 12.18 3.26
CA ASP A 269 -16.60 12.43 4.60
C ASP A 269 -17.42 11.66 5.64
N LEU A 270 -18.75 11.59 5.45
CA LEU A 270 -19.61 10.77 6.29
C LEU A 270 -19.28 9.26 6.14
N GLU A 271 -19.14 8.75 4.91
CA GLU A 271 -18.74 7.37 4.66
C GLU A 271 -17.39 7.05 5.32
N ARG A 272 -16.40 7.96 5.19
CA ARG A 272 -15.09 7.78 5.83
C ARG A 272 -15.16 7.73 7.35
N ILE A 273 -15.96 8.58 7.98
CA ILE A 273 -16.17 8.53 9.44
C ILE A 273 -16.89 7.24 9.82
N CYS A 274 -17.91 6.82 9.06
CA CYS A 274 -18.58 5.53 9.30
C CYS A 274 -17.62 4.34 9.19
N GLU A 275 -16.73 4.30 8.18
CA GLU A 275 -15.68 3.27 8.08
C GLU A 275 -14.80 3.22 9.32
N LEU A 276 -14.37 4.37 9.85
CA LEU A 276 -13.58 4.42 11.07
C LEU A 276 -14.38 3.96 12.30
N MET A 277 -15.65 4.35 12.40
CA MET A 277 -16.55 3.92 13.46
C MET A 277 -16.86 2.42 13.39
N ASP A 278 -16.95 1.84 12.20
CA ASP A 278 -17.24 0.42 12.00
C ASP A 278 -15.97 -0.45 12.03
N GLY A 279 -14.79 0.16 11.91
CA GLY A 279 -13.52 -0.55 11.91
C GLY A 279 -13.31 -1.45 13.13
N PHE A 280 -13.76 -1.02 14.32
CA PHE A 280 -13.68 -1.86 15.50
C PHE A 280 -14.60 -3.10 15.42
N LYS A 281 -15.79 -2.99 14.80
CA LYS A 281 -16.72 -4.12 14.61
C LYS A 281 -16.11 -5.14 13.63
N ALA A 282 -15.54 -4.66 12.53
CA ALA A 282 -14.83 -5.49 11.54
C ALA A 282 -13.66 -6.25 12.18
N SER A 283 -12.82 -5.56 12.97
CA SER A 283 -11.73 -6.17 13.72
C SER A 283 -12.24 -7.22 14.69
N LYS A 284 -13.34 -6.94 15.41
CA LYS A 284 -13.91 -7.84 16.40
C LYS A 284 -14.53 -9.08 15.76
N ALA A 285 -15.16 -8.95 14.59
CA ALA A 285 -15.67 -10.09 13.82
C ALA A 285 -14.52 -11.01 13.39
N LEU A 286 -13.43 -10.46 12.81
CA LEU A 286 -12.21 -11.21 12.48
C LEU A 286 -11.64 -11.96 13.71
N PHE A 287 -11.49 -11.26 14.84
CA PHE A 287 -10.93 -11.83 16.07
C PHE A 287 -11.82 -12.96 16.62
N THR A 288 -13.13 -12.79 16.53
CA THR A 288 -14.10 -13.78 17.02
C THR A 288 -14.09 -15.02 16.13
N ALA A 289 -14.13 -14.86 14.82
CA ALA A 289 -14.05 -15.97 13.87
C ALA A 289 -12.73 -16.75 14.01
N SER A 290 -11.61 -16.03 14.16
CA SER A 290 -10.31 -16.64 14.39
C SER A 290 -10.25 -17.40 15.73
N ARG A 291 -10.81 -16.84 16.81
CA ARG A 291 -10.86 -17.48 18.13
C ARG A 291 -11.67 -18.78 18.13
N PHE A 292 -12.76 -18.82 17.37
CA PHE A 292 -13.57 -20.03 17.19
C PHE A 292 -13.00 -20.99 16.14
N CYS A 293 -11.82 -20.70 15.57
CA CYS A 293 -11.20 -21.50 14.51
C CYS A 293 -12.14 -21.75 13.30
N VAL A 294 -12.99 -20.77 12.97
CA VAL A 294 -13.94 -20.88 11.86
C VAL A 294 -13.21 -21.12 10.54
N PHE A 295 -12.06 -20.46 10.32
CA PHE A 295 -11.29 -20.61 9.09
C PHE A 295 -10.61 -21.98 8.96
N ASP A 296 -10.21 -22.60 10.07
CA ASP A 296 -9.71 -23.98 10.10
C ASP A 296 -10.84 -24.95 9.80
N LEU A 297 -12.00 -24.75 10.42
CA LEU A 297 -13.19 -25.57 10.18
C LEU A 297 -13.64 -25.53 8.73
N LEU A 298 -13.81 -24.35 8.15
CA LEU A 298 -14.25 -24.16 6.76
C LEU A 298 -13.21 -24.66 5.74
N HIS A 299 -11.93 -24.71 6.11
CA HIS A 299 -10.92 -25.32 5.28
C HIS A 299 -11.04 -26.85 5.27
N ASN A 300 -11.18 -27.45 6.44
CA ASN A 300 -11.26 -28.91 6.59
C ASN A 300 -12.61 -29.48 6.10
N LYS A 301 -13.67 -28.69 6.21
CA LYS A 301 -15.04 -29.03 5.82
C LYS A 301 -15.66 -27.89 5.01
N PRO A 302 -15.28 -27.70 3.75
CA PRO A 302 -15.80 -26.62 2.92
C PRO A 302 -17.26 -26.85 2.55
N GLY A 303 -18.08 -25.80 2.58
CA GLY A 303 -19.50 -25.86 2.24
C GLY A 303 -20.38 -26.32 3.40
N LEU A 304 -20.07 -25.87 4.62
CA LEU A 304 -20.99 -26.00 5.77
C LEU A 304 -22.00 -24.83 5.76
N ASP A 305 -23.22 -25.13 6.19
CA ASP A 305 -24.22 -24.13 6.56
C ASP A 305 -23.98 -23.58 7.98
N ALA A 306 -24.65 -22.49 8.32
CA ALA A 306 -24.49 -21.84 9.63
C ALA A 306 -24.85 -22.76 10.81
N ALA A 307 -25.82 -23.65 10.64
CA ALA A 307 -26.25 -24.57 11.70
C ALA A 307 -25.16 -25.60 12.03
N ARG A 308 -24.54 -26.18 11.00
CA ARG A 308 -23.43 -27.13 11.18
C ARG A 308 -22.17 -26.46 11.72
N VAL A 309 -21.85 -25.23 11.27
CA VAL A 309 -20.74 -24.46 11.86
C VAL A 309 -21.02 -24.17 13.32
N ALA A 310 -22.26 -23.77 13.67
CA ALA A 310 -22.65 -23.49 15.05
C ALA A 310 -22.50 -24.71 15.96
N GLU A 311 -22.88 -25.90 15.49
CA GLU A 311 -22.69 -27.17 16.19
C GLU A 311 -21.20 -27.43 16.49
N GLU A 312 -20.34 -27.31 15.48
CA GLU A 312 -18.90 -27.56 15.60
C GLU A 312 -18.20 -26.59 16.57
N ILE A 313 -18.56 -25.30 16.51
CA ILE A 313 -17.97 -24.29 17.40
C ILE A 313 -18.72 -24.13 18.74
N LYS A 314 -19.76 -24.91 18.98
CA LYS A 314 -20.62 -24.90 20.18
C LYS A 314 -21.23 -23.53 20.44
N ALA A 315 -21.77 -22.91 19.43
CA ALA A 315 -22.38 -21.58 19.46
C ALA A 315 -23.84 -21.59 19.02
N SER A 316 -24.56 -20.48 19.17
CA SER A 316 -25.93 -20.37 18.67
C SER A 316 -25.94 -20.24 17.14
N VAL A 317 -26.91 -20.86 16.47
CA VAL A 317 -27.08 -20.79 15.01
C VAL A 317 -27.20 -19.34 14.55
N LYS A 318 -28.07 -18.54 15.21
CA LYS A 318 -28.27 -17.12 14.88
C LYS A 318 -26.98 -16.30 14.97
N GLY A 319 -26.20 -16.48 16.05
CA GLY A 319 -24.93 -15.75 16.25
C GLY A 319 -23.88 -16.17 15.24
N THR A 320 -23.83 -17.47 14.89
CA THR A 320 -22.91 -18.02 13.91
C THR A 320 -23.25 -17.52 12.50
N GLU A 321 -24.53 -17.51 12.13
CA GLU A 321 -25.00 -16.98 10.85
C GLU A 321 -24.58 -15.51 10.68
N CYS A 322 -24.89 -14.65 11.65
CA CYS A 322 -24.47 -13.24 11.62
C CYS A 322 -22.95 -13.07 11.52
N LEU A 323 -22.17 -13.92 12.21
CA LEU A 323 -20.70 -13.87 12.14
C LEU A 323 -20.19 -14.29 10.76
N LEU A 324 -20.73 -15.35 10.18
CA LEU A 324 -20.35 -15.84 8.85
C LEU A 324 -20.71 -14.84 7.75
N GLU A 325 -21.92 -14.23 7.80
CA GLU A 325 -22.34 -13.17 6.88
C GLU A 325 -21.43 -11.94 7.00
N ALA A 326 -21.05 -11.54 8.23
CA ALA A 326 -20.07 -10.49 8.44
C ALA A 326 -18.70 -10.86 7.81
N CYS A 327 -18.24 -12.11 7.97
CA CYS A 327 -17.02 -12.59 7.32
C CYS A 327 -17.12 -12.56 5.78
N VAL A 328 -18.30 -12.85 5.21
CA VAL A 328 -18.53 -12.72 3.75
C VAL A 328 -18.44 -11.26 3.32
N SER A 329 -19.09 -10.34 4.03
CA SER A 329 -19.05 -8.91 3.71
C SER A 329 -17.65 -8.30 3.81
N LEU A 330 -16.80 -8.86 4.69
CA LEU A 330 -15.40 -8.47 4.88
C LEU A 330 -14.44 -9.18 3.91
N GLY A 331 -14.94 -10.04 3.01
CA GLY A 331 -14.10 -10.79 2.05
C GLY A 331 -13.25 -11.89 2.69
N LEU A 332 -13.58 -12.34 3.90
CA LEU A 332 -12.88 -13.42 4.62
C LEU A 332 -13.44 -14.80 4.29
N SER A 333 -14.74 -14.87 4.04
CA SER A 333 -15.46 -16.06 3.59
C SER A 333 -16.28 -15.76 2.35
N ARG A 334 -16.79 -16.77 1.67
CA ARG A 334 -17.68 -16.63 0.52
C ARG A 334 -18.76 -17.71 0.54
N HIS A 335 -19.86 -17.47 -0.17
CA HIS A 335 -20.84 -18.50 -0.42
C HIS A 335 -20.34 -19.46 -1.51
N LYS A 336 -20.46 -20.77 -1.29
CA LYS A 336 -20.01 -21.79 -2.23
C LYS A 336 -20.85 -21.79 -3.51
N LYS A 337 -22.17 -21.54 -3.38
CA LYS A 337 -23.10 -21.29 -4.48
C LYS A 337 -24.05 -20.17 -4.08
N LYS A 338 -24.47 -19.33 -5.03
CA LYS A 338 -25.35 -18.19 -4.79
C LYS A 338 -26.74 -18.53 -4.22
N GLU A 339 -27.20 -19.76 -4.40
CA GLU A 339 -28.54 -20.24 -4.01
C GLU A 339 -28.53 -21.10 -2.73
N GLU A 340 -27.35 -21.49 -2.22
CA GLU A 340 -27.21 -22.27 -1.01
C GLU A 340 -26.43 -21.45 0.03
N SER A 341 -26.96 -21.30 1.25
CA SER A 341 -26.28 -20.64 2.38
C SER A 341 -25.11 -21.47 2.93
N LEU A 342 -24.24 -21.96 2.02
CA LEU A 342 -23.06 -22.73 2.35
C LEU A 342 -21.82 -21.84 2.30
N PHE A 343 -20.99 -21.93 3.33
CA PHE A 343 -19.82 -21.07 3.51
C PHE A 343 -18.51 -21.82 3.22
N GLU A 344 -17.55 -21.12 2.65
CA GLU A 344 -16.18 -21.56 2.48
C GLU A 344 -15.18 -20.39 2.63
N ASN A 345 -13.91 -20.68 2.85
CA ASN A 345 -12.87 -19.67 2.95
C ASN A 345 -12.61 -19.01 1.60
N THR A 346 -12.25 -17.74 1.64
CA THR A 346 -11.55 -17.09 0.52
C THR A 346 -10.08 -17.52 0.49
N ASP A 347 -9.38 -17.24 -0.62
CA ASP A 347 -7.94 -17.53 -0.75
C ASP A 347 -7.13 -16.75 0.30
N LEU A 348 -7.54 -15.52 0.61
CA LEU A 348 -6.98 -14.70 1.70
C LEU A 348 -7.11 -15.45 3.03
N ALA A 349 -8.30 -15.92 3.39
CA ALA A 349 -8.52 -16.62 4.65
C ALA A 349 -7.73 -17.94 4.71
N THR A 350 -7.69 -18.68 3.61
CA THR A 350 -6.93 -19.94 3.49
C THR A 350 -5.44 -19.71 3.71
N SER A 351 -4.89 -18.62 3.20
CA SER A 351 -3.45 -18.30 3.27
C SER A 351 -3.00 -17.73 4.61
N PHE A 352 -3.84 -16.88 5.24
CA PHE A 352 -3.42 -16.05 6.38
C PHE A 352 -4.19 -16.28 7.67
N LEU A 353 -5.42 -16.82 7.62
CA LEU A 353 -6.28 -16.89 8.80
C LEU A 353 -6.40 -18.28 9.42
N ARG A 354 -6.01 -19.32 8.73
CA ARG A 354 -5.89 -20.67 9.29
C ARG A 354 -4.75 -20.72 10.29
N SER A 355 -4.93 -21.48 11.37
CA SER A 355 -3.91 -21.63 12.42
C SER A 355 -2.65 -22.35 11.94
N ASP A 356 -2.79 -23.31 11.02
CA ASP A 356 -1.72 -24.16 10.48
C ASP A 356 -1.12 -23.68 9.15
N ALA A 357 -1.62 -22.58 8.57
CA ALA A 357 -1.11 -22.07 7.31
C ALA A 357 0.37 -21.63 7.40
N PRO A 358 1.16 -21.79 6.32
CA PRO A 358 2.55 -21.34 6.30
C PRO A 358 2.72 -19.85 6.63
N PHE A 359 1.77 -19.00 6.20
CA PHE A 359 1.76 -17.55 6.45
C PHE A 359 0.68 -17.14 7.47
N SER A 360 0.35 -18.04 8.40
CA SER A 360 -0.71 -17.81 9.38
C SER A 360 -0.48 -16.56 10.23
N LEU A 361 -1.46 -15.67 10.26
CA LEU A 361 -1.55 -14.55 11.19
C LEU A 361 -2.39 -14.86 12.44
N HIS A 362 -2.85 -16.11 12.61
CA HIS A 362 -3.71 -16.51 13.73
C HIS A 362 -3.12 -16.12 15.10
N GLY A 363 -1.84 -16.38 15.34
CA GLY A 363 -1.16 -16.00 16.58
C GLY A 363 -1.13 -14.49 16.81
N TYR A 364 -0.89 -13.71 15.75
CA TYR A 364 -0.88 -12.24 15.82
C TYR A 364 -2.29 -11.66 16.03
N ILE A 365 -3.30 -12.20 15.35
CA ILE A 365 -4.72 -11.85 15.54
C ILE A 365 -5.12 -12.09 16.99
N ARG A 366 -4.72 -13.23 17.56
CA ARG A 366 -4.96 -13.55 18.96
C ARG A 366 -4.28 -12.56 19.91
N HIS A 367 -3.02 -12.20 19.63
CA HIS A 367 -2.30 -11.17 20.39
C HIS A 367 -3.02 -9.81 20.31
N CYS A 368 -3.47 -9.39 19.14
CA CYS A 368 -4.26 -8.17 18.97
C CYS A 368 -5.53 -8.19 19.81
N ASN A 369 -6.29 -9.31 19.78
CA ASN A 369 -7.55 -9.41 20.53
C ASN A 369 -7.36 -9.45 22.05
N GLU A 370 -6.36 -10.20 22.54
CA GLU A 370 -6.22 -10.52 23.94
C GLU A 370 -5.27 -9.59 24.72
N THR A 371 -4.39 -8.87 24.00
CA THR A 371 -3.40 -7.97 24.59
C THR A 371 -3.62 -6.52 24.14
N LEU A 372 -3.61 -6.25 22.84
CA LEU A 372 -3.72 -4.88 22.33
C LEU A 372 -5.14 -4.31 22.51
N TRP A 373 -6.17 -5.09 22.24
CA TRP A 373 -7.55 -4.62 22.39
C TRP A 373 -7.86 -4.11 23.80
N PRO A 374 -7.56 -4.86 24.90
CA PRO A 374 -7.73 -4.34 26.25
C PRO A 374 -6.88 -3.09 26.53
N LEU A 375 -5.67 -3.00 25.97
CA LEU A 375 -4.81 -1.83 26.12
C LEU A 375 -5.43 -0.59 25.49
N PHE A 376 -5.93 -0.71 24.26
CA PHE A 376 -6.58 0.38 23.53
C PHE A 376 -7.96 0.75 24.12
N SER A 377 -8.59 -0.13 24.89
CA SER A 377 -9.79 0.22 25.67
C SER A 377 -9.51 1.24 26.79
N HIS A 378 -8.23 1.46 27.13
CA HIS A 378 -7.77 2.48 28.08
C HIS A 378 -7.03 3.64 27.39
N LEU A 379 -7.21 3.82 26.07
CA LEU A 379 -6.47 4.85 25.30
C LEU A 379 -6.72 6.26 25.84
N GLU A 380 -7.93 6.59 26.26
CA GLU A 380 -8.24 7.90 26.84
C GLU A 380 -7.36 8.18 28.08
N SER A 381 -7.24 7.21 29.00
CA SER A 381 -6.33 7.32 30.15
C SER A 381 -4.86 7.43 29.72
N ALA A 382 -4.47 6.66 28.70
CA ALA A 382 -3.10 6.70 28.18
C ALA A 382 -2.74 8.08 27.62
N VAL A 383 -3.66 8.70 26.90
CA VAL A 383 -3.48 10.06 26.36
C VAL A 383 -3.41 11.11 27.47
N HIS A 384 -4.27 11.00 28.49
CA HIS A 384 -4.26 11.92 29.62
C HIS A 384 -2.98 11.84 30.47
N GLU A 385 -2.48 10.63 30.69
CA GLU A 385 -1.34 10.39 31.57
C GLU A 385 0.01 10.38 30.83
N GLY A 386 0.01 10.29 29.49
CA GLY A 386 1.21 10.24 28.65
C GLY A 386 2.01 8.93 28.81
N VAL A 387 1.39 7.87 29.37
CA VAL A 387 2.06 6.60 29.66
C VAL A 387 1.19 5.40 29.27
N SER A 388 1.85 4.28 28.97
CA SER A 388 1.17 3.02 28.64
C SER A 388 0.32 2.51 29.81
N GLN A 389 -0.84 1.97 29.50
CA GLN A 389 -1.80 1.46 30.48
C GLN A 389 -1.68 -0.05 30.74
N HIS A 390 -0.54 -0.68 30.41
CA HIS A 390 -0.30 -2.11 30.59
C HIS A 390 -0.53 -2.57 32.03
N GLU A 391 -0.09 -1.79 33.01
CA GLU A 391 -0.29 -2.13 34.44
C GLU A 391 -1.76 -2.08 34.86
N LYS A 392 -2.56 -1.14 34.34
CA LYS A 392 -3.99 -1.10 34.61
C LYS A 392 -4.72 -2.32 34.05
N VAL A 393 -4.37 -2.69 32.81
CA VAL A 393 -4.93 -3.88 32.15
C VAL A 393 -4.58 -5.15 32.94
N LYS A 394 -3.34 -5.28 33.41
CA LYS A 394 -2.88 -6.41 34.23
C LYS A 394 -3.65 -6.51 35.54
N ARG A 395 -3.75 -5.43 36.31
CA ARG A 395 -4.50 -5.38 37.56
C ARG A 395 -6.01 -5.66 37.40
N HIS A 396 -6.58 -5.24 36.25
CA HIS A 396 -7.98 -5.55 35.95
C HIS A 396 -8.17 -7.05 35.70
N LYS A 397 -7.28 -7.70 34.98
CA LYS A 397 -7.28 -9.16 34.74
C LYS A 397 -7.08 -9.96 36.04
N GLU A 398 -6.22 -9.49 36.93
CA GLU A 398 -5.99 -10.13 38.25
C GLU A 398 -7.21 -10.05 39.18
N ARG A 399 -8.05 -9.01 39.06
CA ARG A 399 -9.30 -8.87 39.84
C ARG A 399 -10.46 -9.69 39.29
N CYS A 400 -10.47 -9.95 37.99
CA CYS A 400 -11.47 -10.83 37.37
C CYS A 400 -10.96 -12.27 37.51
N GLN A 401 -11.52 -13.02 38.48
CA GLN A 401 -11.17 -14.40 38.84
C GLN A 401 -11.19 -15.43 37.68
N ASP A 402 -11.47 -15.03 36.44
CA ASP A 402 -11.60 -15.91 35.29
C ASP A 402 -10.29 -16.16 34.52
N SER A 403 -9.14 -15.67 34.97
CA SER A 403 -7.87 -15.90 34.26
C SER A 403 -6.75 -16.43 35.15
N VAL A 404 -6.78 -17.71 35.43
CA VAL A 404 -5.60 -18.50 35.82
C VAL A 404 -4.73 -18.69 34.58
N CYS A 405 -4.35 -17.60 33.91
CA CYS A 405 -3.36 -17.64 32.84
C CYS A 405 -1.98 -17.57 33.51
N SER A 406 -1.21 -18.66 33.44
CA SER A 406 0.13 -18.67 34.01
C SER A 406 1.01 -17.61 33.33
N SER A 407 2.01 -17.08 34.05
CA SER A 407 3.03 -16.18 33.44
C SER A 407 3.66 -16.80 32.19
N GLN A 408 3.80 -18.11 32.14
CA GLN A 408 4.31 -18.87 31.00
C GLN A 408 3.35 -18.84 29.81
N GLU A 409 2.07 -18.99 30.01
CA GLU A 409 1.06 -18.95 28.96
C GLU A 409 0.96 -17.55 28.31
N LEU A 410 1.08 -16.48 29.08
CA LEU A 410 1.12 -15.11 28.57
C LEU A 410 2.36 -14.89 27.69
N LYS A 411 3.52 -15.41 28.08
CA LYS A 411 4.75 -15.35 27.28
C LYS A 411 4.61 -16.14 25.98
N LEU A 412 4.12 -17.38 26.03
CA LEU A 412 3.88 -18.20 24.83
C LEU A 412 2.91 -17.52 23.85
N ARG A 413 1.89 -16.88 24.37
CA ARG A 413 0.92 -16.12 23.56
C ARG A 413 1.58 -14.94 22.84
N PHE A 414 2.38 -14.16 23.57
CA PHE A 414 3.17 -13.08 22.97
C PHE A 414 4.11 -13.61 21.91
N MET A 415 4.90 -14.66 22.22
CA MET A 415 5.82 -15.28 21.29
C MET A 415 5.12 -15.84 20.05
N SER A 416 3.93 -16.45 20.20
CA SER A 416 3.10 -16.91 19.08
C SER A 416 2.66 -15.77 18.18
N GLY A 417 2.31 -14.62 18.76
CA GLY A 417 2.01 -13.41 18.00
C GLY A 417 3.20 -12.91 17.18
N MET A 418 4.35 -12.78 17.80
CA MET A 418 5.59 -12.32 17.14
C MET A 418 6.07 -13.34 16.10
N HIS A 419 5.95 -14.64 16.39
CA HIS A 419 6.26 -15.71 15.43
C HIS A 419 5.40 -15.60 14.16
N SER A 420 4.09 -15.48 14.32
CA SER A 420 3.15 -15.32 13.20
C SER A 420 3.50 -14.10 12.34
N PHE A 421 3.80 -12.97 12.97
CA PHE A 421 4.16 -11.75 12.27
C PHE A 421 5.50 -11.88 11.53
N ALA A 422 6.50 -12.49 12.17
CA ALA A 422 7.81 -12.73 11.57
C ALA A 422 7.70 -13.67 10.36
N LYS A 423 6.89 -14.73 10.41
CA LYS A 423 6.67 -15.64 9.27
C LYS A 423 6.19 -14.93 8.00
N VAL A 424 5.41 -13.87 8.14
CA VAL A 424 4.89 -13.10 7.00
C VAL A 424 5.90 -12.07 6.49
N THR A 425 6.75 -11.53 7.37
CA THR A 425 7.62 -10.39 7.05
C THR A 425 9.07 -10.79 6.77
N ALA A 426 9.57 -11.87 7.38
CA ALA A 426 10.99 -12.19 7.42
C ALA A 426 11.61 -12.45 6.03
N ALA A 427 10.92 -13.13 5.13
CA ALA A 427 11.44 -13.41 3.80
C ALA A 427 11.73 -12.14 3.00
N ALA A 428 10.83 -11.15 3.07
CA ALA A 428 11.00 -9.86 2.39
C ALA A 428 12.17 -9.05 2.99
N VAL A 429 12.36 -9.11 4.31
CA VAL A 429 13.49 -8.47 5.01
C VAL A 429 14.82 -9.16 4.67
N ALA A 430 14.85 -10.49 4.70
CA ALA A 430 16.05 -11.28 4.41
C ALA A 430 16.56 -11.07 2.97
N THR A 431 15.69 -10.75 2.03
CA THR A 431 16.03 -10.53 0.61
C THR A 431 16.11 -9.05 0.23
N ALA A 432 15.95 -8.12 1.17
CA ALA A 432 15.96 -6.69 0.89
C ALA A 432 17.32 -6.18 0.38
N PHE A 433 18.43 -6.82 0.78
CA PHE A 433 19.80 -6.45 0.42
C PHE A 433 20.61 -7.68 0.00
N ASP A 434 21.67 -7.47 -0.76
CA ASP A 434 22.71 -8.49 -0.95
C ASP A 434 23.56 -8.60 0.32
N LEU A 435 23.36 -9.69 1.05
CA LEU A 435 24.08 -10.00 2.30
C LEU A 435 25.12 -11.11 2.12
N SER A 436 25.48 -11.48 0.91
CA SER A 436 26.37 -12.61 0.57
C SER A 436 27.77 -12.51 1.21
N ARG A 437 28.22 -11.29 1.50
CA ARG A 437 29.51 -11.02 2.15
C ARG A 437 29.53 -11.40 3.64
N PHE A 438 28.38 -11.47 4.30
CA PHE A 438 28.28 -11.81 5.71
C PHE A 438 28.13 -13.33 5.89
N LYS A 439 28.95 -13.93 6.76
CA LYS A 439 28.95 -15.37 7.02
C LYS A 439 28.28 -15.74 8.34
N THR A 440 28.32 -14.80 9.28
CA THR A 440 27.71 -14.94 10.60
C THR A 440 26.76 -13.77 10.87
N ALA A 441 25.59 -14.05 11.42
CA ALA A 441 24.68 -13.01 11.87
C ALA A 441 24.22 -13.26 13.31
N CYS A 442 23.93 -12.18 14.03
CA CYS A 442 23.30 -12.21 15.35
C CYS A 442 21.97 -11.47 15.32
N ASP A 443 20.89 -12.19 15.56
CA ASP A 443 19.52 -11.67 15.64
C ASP A 443 19.22 -11.32 17.10
N LEU A 444 19.34 -10.03 17.42
CA LEU A 444 19.17 -9.49 18.77
C LEU A 444 17.69 -9.28 19.07
N GLY A 445 17.17 -10.01 20.06
CA GLY A 445 15.72 -10.06 20.33
C GLY A 445 14.97 -10.91 19.30
N GLY A 446 15.63 -11.91 18.70
CA GLY A 446 15.08 -12.72 17.61
C GLY A 446 13.98 -13.70 18.03
N CYS A 447 13.60 -13.72 19.30
CA CYS A 447 12.45 -14.42 19.86
C CYS A 447 12.44 -15.92 19.48
N THR A 448 11.54 -16.33 18.60
CA THR A 448 11.36 -17.74 18.17
C THR A 448 12.35 -18.19 17.10
N GLY A 449 13.19 -17.27 16.58
CA GLY A 449 14.10 -17.51 15.48
C GLY A 449 13.45 -17.52 14.09
N ALA A 450 12.18 -17.15 13.96
CA ALA A 450 11.48 -17.16 12.66
C ALA A 450 12.21 -16.28 11.62
N MET A 451 12.75 -15.13 12.02
CA MET A 451 13.58 -14.28 11.17
C MET A 451 14.89 -14.99 10.80
N ALA A 452 15.58 -15.57 11.78
CA ALA A 452 16.85 -16.27 11.58
C ALA A 452 16.76 -17.42 10.57
N TYR A 453 15.69 -18.20 10.59
CA TYR A 453 15.46 -19.28 9.63
C TYR A 453 15.27 -18.76 8.20
N GLU A 454 14.58 -17.65 7.99
CA GLU A 454 14.44 -17.07 6.64
C GLU A 454 15.76 -16.47 6.14
N PHE A 455 16.61 -15.94 7.03
CA PHE A 455 17.97 -15.49 6.67
C PHE A 455 18.87 -16.66 6.22
N THR A 456 18.90 -17.78 6.95
CA THR A 456 19.68 -18.95 6.54
C THR A 456 19.18 -19.58 5.25
N LYS A 457 17.88 -19.51 4.99
CA LYS A 457 17.25 -19.95 3.75
C LYS A 457 17.58 -19.05 2.56
N ALA A 458 17.51 -17.73 2.74
CA ALA A 458 17.83 -16.74 1.69
C ALA A 458 19.34 -16.69 1.42
N HIS A 459 20.17 -16.92 2.45
CA HIS A 459 21.63 -16.87 2.39
C HIS A 459 22.26 -18.18 2.90
N PRO A 460 22.33 -19.24 2.05
CA PRO A 460 22.79 -20.56 2.48
C PRO A 460 24.21 -20.63 3.05
N GLY A 461 25.04 -19.60 2.81
CA GLY A 461 26.38 -19.47 3.38
C GLY A 461 26.44 -18.82 4.76
N MET A 462 25.31 -18.38 5.31
CA MET A 462 25.22 -17.65 6.58
C MET A 462 24.77 -18.58 7.70
N SER A 463 25.35 -18.40 8.89
CA SER A 463 24.83 -18.95 10.16
C SER A 463 24.29 -17.79 11.00
N VAL A 464 23.18 -18.04 11.73
CA VAL A 464 22.52 -17.01 12.54
C VAL A 464 22.43 -17.46 13.99
N THR A 465 22.87 -16.61 14.91
CA THR A 465 22.67 -16.79 16.35
C THR A 465 21.53 -15.90 16.81
N VAL A 466 20.46 -16.50 17.32
CA VAL A 466 19.38 -15.80 18.01
C VAL A 466 19.83 -15.52 19.44
N PHE A 467 19.88 -14.24 19.82
CA PHE A 467 20.25 -13.81 21.16
C PHE A 467 19.06 -13.12 21.84
N ASP A 468 18.52 -13.75 22.87
CA ASP A 468 17.33 -13.27 23.56
C ASP A 468 17.34 -13.65 25.04
N LEU A 469 16.44 -13.08 25.82
CA LEU A 469 16.34 -13.33 27.25
C LEU A 469 16.21 -14.84 27.57
N PRO A 470 16.78 -15.33 28.69
CA PRO A 470 16.71 -16.75 29.06
C PRO A 470 15.28 -17.30 29.05
N ALA A 471 14.31 -16.56 29.58
CA ALA A 471 12.92 -16.95 29.61
C ALA A 471 12.23 -17.07 28.22
N VAL A 472 12.80 -16.45 27.19
CA VAL A 472 12.36 -16.57 25.79
C VAL A 472 13.01 -17.80 25.15
N ILE A 473 14.31 -17.96 25.34
CA ILE A 473 15.10 -19.08 24.79
C ILE A 473 14.60 -20.43 25.32
N GLU A 474 14.23 -20.53 26.60
CA GLU A 474 13.64 -21.73 27.21
C GLU A 474 12.35 -22.22 26.51
N MET A 475 11.58 -21.29 25.95
CA MET A 475 10.32 -21.60 25.28
C MET A 475 10.44 -21.86 23.78
N ARG A 476 11.63 -21.76 23.20
CA ARG A 476 11.85 -21.90 21.73
C ARG A 476 11.35 -23.21 21.14
N GLU A 477 11.38 -24.31 21.92
CA GLU A 477 11.00 -25.64 21.45
C GLU A 477 9.57 -25.72 20.91
N HIS A 478 8.67 -24.84 21.41
CA HIS A 478 7.29 -24.73 20.91
C HIS A 478 7.19 -24.19 19.47
N PHE A 479 8.28 -23.63 18.93
CA PHE A 479 8.28 -22.90 17.64
C PHE A 479 9.32 -23.44 16.65
N LEU A 480 10.13 -24.43 17.05
CA LEU A 480 11.11 -25.00 16.15
C LEU A 480 10.44 -25.66 14.94
N PRO A 481 10.93 -25.41 13.72
CA PRO A 481 10.46 -26.10 12.54
C PRO A 481 10.82 -27.60 12.62
N ALA A 482 9.99 -28.46 12.02
CA ALA A 482 10.20 -29.92 12.02
C ALA A 482 11.59 -30.33 11.50
N ASN A 483 12.14 -29.57 10.56
CA ASN A 483 13.50 -29.72 10.04
C ASN A 483 14.31 -28.48 10.46
N SER A 484 14.78 -28.43 11.73
CA SER A 484 15.57 -27.31 12.21
C SER A 484 16.91 -27.24 11.47
N ASP A 485 17.19 -26.07 10.87
CA ASP A 485 18.48 -25.81 10.23
C ASP A 485 19.57 -25.69 11.31
N LYS A 486 20.60 -26.54 11.22
CA LYS A 486 21.75 -26.53 12.13
C LYS A 486 22.54 -25.20 12.12
N LYS A 487 22.27 -24.31 11.15
CA LYS A 487 22.87 -22.99 11.03
C LYS A 487 22.23 -21.95 11.93
N VAL A 488 21.08 -22.25 12.54
CA VAL A 488 20.43 -21.38 13.52
C VAL A 488 20.75 -21.90 14.92
N SER A 489 21.40 -21.07 15.72
CA SER A 489 21.72 -21.34 17.13
C SER A 489 21.01 -20.34 18.04
N PHE A 490 20.83 -20.71 19.31
CA PHE A 490 20.16 -19.89 20.30
C PHE A 490 21.05 -19.70 21.52
N VAL A 491 21.24 -18.45 21.92
CA VAL A 491 22.05 -18.05 23.08
C VAL A 491 21.17 -17.17 23.98
N ALA A 492 21.13 -17.54 25.26
CA ALA A 492 20.39 -16.77 26.26
C ALA A 492 21.24 -15.61 26.76
N GLY A 493 20.65 -14.41 26.88
CA GLY A 493 21.31 -13.24 27.46
C GLY A 493 20.46 -11.97 27.31
N ASP A 494 20.81 -10.96 28.09
CA ASP A 494 20.23 -9.62 28.03
C ASP A 494 21.15 -8.69 27.23
N PHE A 495 20.76 -8.32 26.00
CA PHE A 495 21.58 -7.50 25.12
C PHE A 495 21.90 -6.10 25.69
N LEU A 496 21.18 -5.64 26.71
CA LEU A 496 21.49 -4.38 27.40
C LEU A 496 22.59 -4.54 28.45
N LYS A 497 22.77 -5.77 29.02
CA LYS A 497 23.67 -6.01 30.13
C LYS A 497 24.89 -6.86 29.76
N GLU A 498 24.66 -7.95 29.02
CA GLU A 498 25.64 -8.97 28.73
C GLU A 498 26.38 -8.72 27.41
N ASP A 499 27.56 -9.30 27.24
CA ASP A 499 28.33 -9.18 25.99
C ASP A 499 27.58 -9.82 24.83
N LEU A 500 27.64 -9.17 23.67
CA LEU A 500 26.97 -9.63 22.47
C LEU A 500 27.77 -10.73 21.76
N PRO A 501 27.13 -11.78 21.22
CA PRO A 501 27.81 -12.73 20.35
C PRO A 501 28.45 -12.00 19.17
N LYS A 502 29.70 -12.34 18.85
CA LYS A 502 30.42 -11.77 17.71
C LYS A 502 29.79 -12.24 16.41
N ALA A 503 29.52 -11.32 15.48
CA ALA A 503 28.93 -11.59 14.17
C ALA A 503 29.41 -10.56 13.13
N ASP A 504 29.32 -10.93 11.85
CA ASP A 504 29.58 -10.04 10.73
C ASP A 504 28.37 -9.12 10.44
N LEU A 505 27.18 -9.54 10.89
CA LEU A 505 25.93 -8.82 10.72
C LEU A 505 25.11 -8.89 12.02
N TYR A 506 24.69 -7.75 12.54
CA TYR A 506 23.69 -7.68 13.60
C TYR A 506 22.33 -7.36 12.99
N ILE A 507 21.28 -8.03 13.46
CA ILE A 507 19.89 -7.86 13.02
C ILE A 507 19.07 -7.38 14.20
N LEU A 508 18.29 -6.32 14.00
CA LEU A 508 17.33 -5.77 14.95
C LEU A 508 15.99 -5.63 14.25
N ALA A 509 15.09 -6.58 14.48
CA ALA A 509 13.78 -6.60 13.88
C ALA A 509 12.70 -6.34 14.93
N ARG A 510 12.03 -5.19 14.85
CA ARG A 510 10.98 -4.77 15.78
C ARG A 510 11.43 -4.73 17.25
N VAL A 511 12.61 -4.19 17.48
CA VAL A 511 13.22 -4.06 18.82
C VAL A 511 13.36 -2.59 19.22
N LEU A 512 13.83 -1.75 18.30
CA LEU A 512 14.25 -0.38 18.65
C LEU A 512 13.09 0.54 19.02
N HIS A 513 11.91 0.30 18.46
CA HIS A 513 10.73 1.10 18.76
C HIS A 513 10.16 0.91 20.17
N ASP A 514 10.56 -0.16 20.86
CA ASP A 514 10.15 -0.44 22.24
C ASP A 514 11.14 0.08 23.29
N LEU A 515 12.35 0.50 22.86
CA LEU A 515 13.39 0.99 23.75
C LEU A 515 13.33 2.49 23.97
N THR A 516 13.50 2.93 25.22
CA THR A 516 13.78 4.34 25.52
C THR A 516 15.03 4.83 24.78
N ASP A 517 15.16 6.14 24.55
CA ASP A 517 16.35 6.70 23.90
C ASP A 517 17.64 6.30 24.64
N GLU A 518 17.61 6.24 25.97
CA GLU A 518 18.75 5.82 26.79
C GLU A 518 19.14 4.34 26.54
N LYS A 519 18.17 3.41 26.63
CA LYS A 519 18.40 1.98 26.37
C LYS A 519 18.90 1.73 24.94
N LEU A 520 18.33 2.47 24.00
CA LEU A 520 18.68 2.41 22.59
C LEU A 520 20.13 2.85 22.35
N HIS A 521 20.58 3.94 22.98
CA HIS A 521 21.97 4.37 22.91
C HIS A 521 22.94 3.37 23.56
N ILE A 522 22.54 2.72 24.66
CA ILE A 522 23.32 1.65 25.29
C ILE A 522 23.48 0.48 24.30
N LEU A 523 22.39 0.01 23.71
CA LEU A 523 22.42 -1.11 22.76
C LEU A 523 23.29 -0.80 21.53
N LEU A 524 23.10 0.34 20.89
CA LEU A 524 23.86 0.71 19.70
C LEU A 524 25.35 0.88 19.97
N ARG A 525 25.73 1.40 21.15
CA ARG A 525 27.13 1.47 21.59
C ARG A 525 27.71 0.07 21.75
N LYS A 526 27.02 -0.85 22.43
CA LYS A 526 27.49 -2.25 22.60
C LYS A 526 27.64 -2.96 21.26
N ILE A 527 26.72 -2.77 20.32
CA ILE A 527 26.85 -3.32 18.97
C ILE A 527 28.09 -2.71 18.29
N ALA A 528 28.29 -1.40 18.39
CA ALA A 528 29.42 -0.72 17.77
C ALA A 528 30.78 -1.16 18.37
N GLU A 529 30.86 -1.49 19.67
CA GLU A 529 32.02 -2.02 20.35
C GLU A 529 32.29 -3.48 19.96
N SER A 530 31.25 -4.28 19.74
CA SER A 530 31.37 -5.69 19.33
C SER A 530 31.63 -5.86 17.83
N ALA A 531 31.27 -4.85 17.01
CA ALA A 531 31.37 -4.87 15.56
C ALA A 531 32.78 -4.50 15.09
N SER A 532 33.37 -5.34 14.24
CA SER A 532 34.61 -5.01 13.50
C SER A 532 34.29 -4.05 12.35
N PRO A 533 35.26 -3.27 11.82
CA PRO A 533 35.07 -2.50 10.61
C PRO A 533 34.53 -3.35 9.47
N GLY A 534 33.52 -2.84 8.75
CA GLY A 534 32.81 -3.58 7.71
C GLY A 534 31.64 -4.46 8.19
N CYS A 535 31.45 -4.64 9.51
CA CYS A 535 30.30 -5.35 10.06
C CYS A 535 28.99 -4.63 9.71
N GLY A 536 27.96 -5.39 9.34
CA GLY A 536 26.64 -4.89 9.01
C GLY A 536 25.75 -4.71 10.25
N LEU A 537 24.87 -3.71 10.20
CA LEU A 537 23.72 -3.58 11.11
C LEU A 537 22.45 -3.42 10.27
N LEU A 538 21.57 -4.40 10.36
CA LEU A 538 20.29 -4.42 9.66
C LEU A 538 19.16 -4.12 10.65
N LEU A 539 18.44 -3.04 10.38
CA LEU A 539 17.22 -2.69 11.09
C LEU A 539 16.01 -3.10 10.26
N SER A 540 14.99 -3.65 10.90
CA SER A 540 13.70 -3.91 10.28
C SER A 540 12.57 -3.42 11.17
N GLU A 541 11.90 -2.36 10.73
CA GLU A 541 10.89 -1.62 11.52
C GLU A 541 9.75 -1.14 10.62
N ILE A 542 8.73 -0.54 11.24
CA ILE A 542 7.78 0.34 10.56
C ILE A 542 8.39 1.74 10.62
N PHE A 543 9.07 2.16 9.56
CA PHE A 543 9.65 3.49 9.50
C PHE A 543 8.56 4.51 9.20
N LEU A 544 8.53 5.60 9.98
CA LEU A 544 7.62 6.72 9.71
C LEU A 544 8.15 7.57 8.57
N ASP A 545 7.22 8.26 7.89
CA ASP A 545 7.58 9.34 7.00
C ASP A 545 8.19 10.50 7.81
N ASP A 546 9.11 11.26 7.21
CA ASP A 546 9.82 12.34 7.92
C ASP A 546 8.88 13.47 8.37
N ASP A 547 7.75 13.67 7.66
CA ASP A 547 6.71 14.64 7.99
C ASP A 547 5.67 14.09 9.00
N ARG A 548 5.84 12.84 9.47
CA ARG A 548 4.88 12.15 10.36
C ARG A 548 3.49 11.93 9.74
N GLY A 549 3.34 12.04 8.42
CA GLY A 549 2.08 11.80 7.70
C GLY A 549 1.69 10.33 7.59
N GLY A 550 2.61 9.41 7.76
CA GLY A 550 2.38 7.98 7.63
C GLY A 550 3.57 7.12 8.07
N PRO A 551 3.52 5.84 7.81
CA PRO A 551 2.30 5.06 7.54
C PRO A 551 1.39 4.97 8.78
N SER A 552 0.08 5.01 8.56
CA SER A 552 -0.91 4.99 9.66
C SER A 552 -0.69 3.87 10.67
N ARG A 553 -0.20 2.70 10.22
CA ARG A 553 0.09 1.55 11.09
C ARG A 553 1.14 1.89 12.16
N GLY A 554 2.21 2.60 11.80
CA GLY A 554 3.25 3.02 12.74
C GLY A 554 2.72 4.04 13.74
N LEU A 555 1.95 5.03 13.25
CA LEU A 555 1.36 6.06 14.10
C LEU A 555 0.30 5.51 15.05
N LEU A 556 -0.55 4.57 14.58
CA LEU A 556 -1.52 3.89 15.45
C LEU A 556 -0.82 3.01 16.49
N GLN A 557 0.28 2.34 16.14
CA GLN A 557 1.06 1.57 17.12
C GLN A 557 1.68 2.48 18.19
N ALA A 558 2.11 3.68 17.84
CA ALA A 558 2.64 4.65 18.80
C ALA A 558 1.63 5.04 19.90
N LEU A 559 0.32 4.90 19.64
CA LEU A 559 -0.73 5.13 20.64
C LEU A 559 -0.73 4.11 21.80
N SER A 560 0.02 3.01 21.69
CA SER A 560 0.26 2.10 22.82
C SER A 560 1.06 2.77 23.94
N LEU A 561 1.72 3.88 23.63
CA LEU A 561 2.56 4.67 24.54
C LEU A 561 3.55 3.78 25.31
N SER A 562 4.18 2.83 24.59
CA SER A 562 5.34 2.07 25.11
C SER A 562 6.47 3.04 25.47
N GLU A 563 7.44 2.57 26.25
CA GLU A 563 8.59 3.42 26.67
C GLU A 563 9.38 3.99 25.47
N GLY A 564 9.37 3.28 24.34
CA GLY A 564 10.06 3.70 23.13
C GLY A 564 9.20 4.59 22.23
N LYS A 565 9.70 4.86 21.03
CA LYS A 565 9.01 5.65 20.01
C LYS A 565 9.25 5.14 18.60
N GLN A 566 8.25 5.34 17.74
CA GLN A 566 8.40 5.12 16.30
C GLN A 566 9.25 6.24 15.68
N ARG A 567 10.14 5.88 14.75
CA ARG A 567 11.08 6.81 14.10
C ARG A 567 11.03 6.69 12.59
N SER A 568 11.44 7.76 11.90
CA SER A 568 11.65 7.75 10.46
C SER A 568 13.00 7.12 10.08
N ALA A 569 13.15 6.82 8.79
CA ALA A 569 14.43 6.35 8.26
C ALA A 569 15.56 7.37 8.45
N SER A 570 15.26 8.67 8.32
CA SER A 570 16.21 9.75 8.54
C SER A 570 16.64 9.84 10.01
N GLU A 571 15.71 9.68 10.95
CA GLU A 571 16.02 9.66 12.38
C GLU A 571 16.92 8.47 12.75
N TYR A 572 16.62 7.26 12.24
CA TYR A 572 17.47 6.08 12.46
C TYR A 572 18.85 6.26 11.82
N ARG A 573 18.95 6.85 10.62
CA ARG A 573 20.24 7.13 9.98
C ARG A 573 21.13 8.00 10.85
N LEU A 574 20.62 9.14 11.31
CA LEU A 574 21.36 10.05 12.20
C LEU A 574 21.78 9.37 13.51
N LEU A 575 20.93 8.50 14.04
CA LEU A 575 21.24 7.73 15.23
C LEU A 575 22.38 6.73 15.00
N LEU A 576 22.36 6.00 13.90
CA LEU A 576 23.38 5.03 13.52
C LEU A 576 24.75 5.71 13.26
N GLU A 577 24.74 6.85 12.57
CA GLU A 577 25.96 7.65 12.32
C GLU A 577 26.66 8.07 13.59
N ARG A 578 25.92 8.46 14.65
CA ARG A 578 26.47 8.81 15.97
C ARG A 578 27.20 7.64 16.64
N HIS A 579 26.89 6.39 16.27
CA HIS A 579 27.52 5.18 16.77
C HIS A 579 28.55 4.59 15.80
N GLY A 580 28.93 5.34 14.74
CA GLY A 580 29.96 4.94 13.79
C GLY A 580 29.51 3.93 12.75
N PHE A 581 28.20 3.83 12.49
CA PHE A 581 27.64 3.13 11.35
C PHE A 581 27.37 4.11 10.23
N ILE A 582 27.97 3.88 9.07
CA ILE A 582 27.91 4.76 7.90
C ILE A 582 27.13 4.08 6.76
N THR A 583 26.87 4.82 5.69
CA THR A 583 26.21 4.29 4.46
C THR A 583 24.89 3.57 4.73
N ALA A 584 23.97 4.22 5.48
CA ALA A 584 22.65 3.66 5.70
C ALA A 584 21.83 3.62 4.41
N HIS A 585 21.58 2.41 3.93
CA HIS A 585 20.71 2.15 2.79
C HIS A 585 19.33 1.72 3.28
N PHE A 586 18.29 2.47 2.90
CA PHE A 586 16.91 2.16 3.22
C PHE A 586 16.22 1.49 2.03
N ARG A 587 15.38 0.50 2.29
CA ARG A 587 14.55 -0.18 1.28
C ARG A 587 13.15 -0.45 1.80
N HIS A 588 12.17 -0.08 1.00
CA HIS A 588 10.81 -0.60 1.15
C HIS A 588 10.77 -2.05 0.68
N THR A 589 10.30 -2.94 1.55
CA THR A 589 10.21 -4.38 1.22
C THR A 589 8.94 -4.73 0.44
N GLY A 590 7.98 -3.80 0.34
CA GLY A 590 6.65 -4.06 -0.19
C GLY A 590 5.76 -4.90 0.74
N ASN A 591 6.21 -5.14 1.98
CA ASN A 591 5.53 -5.90 3.02
C ASN A 591 5.21 -5.00 4.24
N LEU A 592 4.91 -5.61 5.37
CA LEU A 592 4.52 -4.91 6.61
C LEU A 592 5.70 -4.22 7.33
N LEU A 593 6.93 -4.62 7.07
CA LEU A 593 8.16 -4.05 7.61
C LEU A 593 9.07 -3.62 6.47
N ASP A 594 9.78 -2.53 6.68
CA ASP A 594 10.85 -2.08 5.80
C ASP A 594 12.22 -2.39 6.41
N ALA A 595 13.28 -2.20 5.64
CA ALA A 595 14.62 -2.56 6.05
C ALA A 595 15.63 -1.43 5.82
N MET A 596 16.59 -1.30 6.74
CA MET A 596 17.74 -0.40 6.62
C MET A 596 19.02 -1.16 6.94
N LEU A 597 20.00 -1.09 6.05
CA LEU A 597 21.32 -1.69 6.25
C LEU A 597 22.38 -0.60 6.36
N SER A 598 23.13 -0.62 7.44
CA SER A 598 24.30 0.24 7.67
C SER A 598 25.54 -0.62 7.89
N VAL A 599 26.72 -0.01 7.73
CA VAL A 599 28.01 -0.69 7.88
C VAL A 599 28.85 0.07 8.89
N LYS A 600 29.55 -0.67 9.75
CA LYS A 600 30.53 -0.10 10.69
C LYS A 600 31.71 0.48 9.92
N ALA A 601 32.06 1.74 10.23
CA ALA A 601 33.21 2.45 9.65
C ALA A 601 34.55 1.77 10.03
#